data_dab20f00eaa2c44e524a754ca20f6b8c
#
_entry.id   dab20f00eaa2c44e524a754ca20f6b8c
#
_cell.length_a   1.000
_cell.length_b   1.000
_cell.length_c   1.000
_cell.angle_alpha   90.00
_cell.angle_beta   90.00
_cell.angle_gamma   90.00
#
_symmetry.space_group_name_H-M   'P 1'
#
loop_
_entity.id
_entity.type
_entity.pdbx_description
1 polymer ?
#
loop_
_entity_poly.entity_id
_entity_poly.type
_entity_poly.pdbx_seq_one_letter_code
_entity_poly.pdbx_strand_id
1 'polypeptide(L)'
;PNTANRHIGNMRSLYQRYFKYRGQSDIEDPFKGFFFAGKSRVKRASFSDEFVRTRILVPGLFDDLRLELRVIIYLLIETGARLSEVVNLRPQDIRLDHEVPHIHIRAEQNRELKTDDSEREIPLVGAALPAMRLCPNGFGHYYDRSTLVSANLMKAFKQRDLLPTKDHVIYSLRHSFEDRMLEGGLDYGLRCALMGHKNNRPEYGQGGSLIYRR
;
A
#
# COMPACT_ATOMS: atom_id res chain seq x y z
N PRO A 1 22.88 -6.60 -4.95
CA PRO A 1 22.65 -6.50 -6.41
C PRO A 1 21.44 -5.65 -6.78
N ASN A 2 20.24 -5.84 -6.15
CA ASN A 2 19.01 -5.12 -6.51
C ASN A 2 19.14 -3.59 -6.37
N THR A 3 19.72 -3.10 -5.28
CA THR A 3 19.93 -1.67 -5.04
C THR A 3 20.91 -1.08 -6.04
N ALA A 4 22.03 -1.76 -6.29
CA ALA A 4 23.02 -1.33 -7.28
C ALA A 4 22.42 -1.27 -8.69
N ASN A 5 21.69 -2.30 -9.11
CA ASN A 5 20.98 -2.32 -10.40
C ASN A 5 19.96 -1.19 -10.53
N ARG A 6 19.25 -0.82 -9.43
CA ARG A 6 18.34 0.34 -9.42
C ARG A 6 19.11 1.63 -9.63
N HIS A 7 20.25 1.84 -8.97
CA HIS A 7 21.06 3.03 -9.16
C HIS A 7 21.60 3.14 -10.58
N ILE A 8 22.08 2.04 -11.15
CA ILE A 8 22.51 2.00 -12.57
C ILE A 8 21.35 2.35 -13.49
N GLY A 9 20.16 1.79 -13.26
CA GLY A 9 18.95 2.12 -14.01
C GLY A 9 18.58 3.60 -13.94
N ASN A 10 18.68 4.21 -12.75
CA ASN A 10 18.41 5.64 -12.55
C ASN A 10 19.46 6.51 -13.29
N MET A 11 20.74 6.15 -13.20
CA MET A 11 21.82 6.85 -13.91
C MET A 11 21.62 6.76 -15.42
N ARG A 12 21.29 5.59 -15.95
CA ARG A 12 20.95 5.38 -17.36
C ARG A 12 19.79 6.28 -17.79
N SER A 13 18.71 6.29 -17.01
CA SER A 13 17.52 7.09 -17.30
C SER A 13 17.84 8.59 -17.33
N LEU A 14 18.63 9.06 -16.36
CA LEU A 14 19.10 10.47 -16.31
C LEU A 14 19.97 10.82 -17.53
N TYR A 15 20.91 9.96 -17.85
CA TYR A 15 21.81 10.12 -19.01
C TYR A 15 21.00 10.24 -20.31
N GLN A 16 20.12 9.29 -20.57
CA GLN A 16 19.30 9.27 -21.78
C GLN A 16 18.39 10.50 -21.89
N ARG A 17 17.75 10.92 -20.75
CA ARG A 17 16.92 12.14 -20.73
C ARG A 17 17.72 13.39 -20.99
N TYR A 18 18.92 13.53 -20.42
CA TYR A 18 19.77 14.69 -20.62
C TYR A 18 20.17 14.82 -22.10
N PHE A 19 20.66 13.77 -22.74
CA PHE A 19 21.08 13.83 -24.12
C PHE A 19 19.92 13.97 -25.11
N LYS A 20 18.78 13.37 -24.81
CA LYS A 20 17.53 13.63 -25.54
C LYS A 20 17.14 15.12 -25.48
N TYR A 21 17.24 15.73 -24.30
CA TYR A 21 16.99 17.17 -24.12
C TYR A 21 17.97 18.03 -24.94
N ARG A 22 19.23 17.57 -25.06
CA ARG A 22 20.27 18.24 -25.90
C ARG A 22 20.11 17.98 -27.40
N GLY A 23 19.08 17.27 -27.85
CA GLY A 23 18.89 16.89 -29.24
C GLY A 23 19.87 15.85 -29.78
N GLN A 24 20.55 15.12 -28.90
CA GLN A 24 21.58 14.13 -29.21
C GLN A 24 21.04 12.72 -28.84
N SER A 25 20.25 12.14 -29.77
CA SER A 25 19.62 10.82 -29.52
C SER A 25 20.55 9.63 -29.78
N ASP A 26 21.63 9.82 -30.53
CA ASP A 26 22.50 8.71 -31.03
C ASP A 26 23.75 8.49 -30.15
N ILE A 27 23.75 9.00 -28.92
CA ILE A 27 24.87 8.81 -28.00
C ILE A 27 24.80 7.41 -27.39
N GLU A 28 25.97 6.73 -27.43
CA GLU A 28 26.13 5.42 -26.81
C GLU A 28 25.85 5.51 -25.30
N ASP A 29 25.01 4.60 -24.81
CA ASP A 29 24.67 4.49 -23.39
C ASP A 29 25.83 3.81 -22.63
N PRO A 30 26.62 4.55 -21.81
CA PRO A 30 27.76 3.99 -21.07
C PRO A 30 27.35 2.98 -20.01
N PHE A 31 26.06 2.90 -19.69
CA PHE A 31 25.50 1.94 -18.72
C PHE A 31 24.90 0.71 -19.41
N LYS A 32 24.99 0.63 -20.74
CA LYS A 32 24.52 -0.53 -21.51
C LYS A 32 25.27 -1.79 -21.09
N GLY A 33 24.54 -2.84 -20.74
CA GLY A 33 25.13 -4.10 -20.30
C GLY A 33 25.61 -4.12 -18.84
N PHE A 34 25.70 -2.99 -18.14
CA PHE A 34 26.00 -2.98 -16.71
C PHE A 34 24.85 -3.57 -15.92
N PHE A 35 25.10 -4.74 -15.34
CA PHE A 35 24.11 -5.46 -14.55
C PHE A 35 24.80 -6.40 -13.55
N PHE A 36 24.44 -6.32 -12.30
CA PHE A 36 24.88 -7.25 -11.28
C PHE A 36 23.96 -8.47 -11.26
N ALA A 37 24.50 -9.64 -11.54
CA ALA A 37 23.79 -10.91 -11.45
C ALA A 37 23.33 -11.21 -10.00
N GLY A 38 22.41 -12.17 -9.84
CA GLY A 38 21.97 -12.62 -8.51
C GLY A 38 20.81 -11.81 -7.93
N LYS A 39 19.83 -11.42 -8.76
CA LYS A 39 18.55 -10.90 -8.25
C LYS A 39 17.91 -11.91 -7.31
N SER A 40 17.97 -11.66 -6.01
CA SER A 40 17.12 -12.37 -5.08
C SER A 40 15.73 -11.73 -5.07
N ARG A 41 14.70 -12.47 -5.46
CA ARG A 41 13.31 -12.11 -5.15
C ARG A 41 13.11 -12.45 -3.68
N VAL A 42 13.33 -11.49 -2.79
CA VAL A 42 12.89 -11.66 -1.40
C VAL A 42 11.37 -11.62 -1.44
N LYS A 43 10.74 -12.80 -1.33
CA LYS A 43 9.29 -12.89 -1.13
C LYS A 43 9.03 -12.43 0.31
N ARG A 44 8.34 -11.31 0.47
CA ARG A 44 7.92 -10.86 1.80
C ARG A 44 6.88 -11.84 2.34
N ALA A 45 7.03 -12.20 3.60
CA ALA A 45 6.07 -13.06 4.27
C ALA A 45 4.75 -12.30 4.49
N SER A 46 3.63 -12.99 4.40
CA SER A 46 2.33 -12.52 4.87
C SER A 46 2.06 -13.04 6.27
N PHE A 47 1.29 -12.31 7.06
CA PHE A 47 0.75 -12.81 8.32
C PHE A 47 -0.41 -13.75 8.03
N SER A 48 -0.54 -14.86 8.75
CA SER A 48 -1.74 -15.70 8.67
C SER A 48 -2.97 -14.96 9.21
N ASP A 49 -4.15 -15.30 8.74
CA ASP A 49 -5.41 -14.72 9.25
C ASP A 49 -5.57 -14.96 10.75
N GLU A 50 -5.22 -16.16 11.23
CA GLU A 50 -5.20 -16.48 12.65
C GLU A 50 -4.28 -15.54 13.44
N PHE A 51 -3.05 -15.28 12.96
CA PHE A 51 -2.13 -14.38 13.63
C PHE A 51 -2.67 -12.95 13.66
N VAL A 52 -3.25 -12.47 12.57
CA VAL A 52 -3.87 -11.15 12.51
C VAL A 52 -4.97 -11.03 13.56
N ARG A 53 -5.89 -12.00 13.62
CA ARG A 53 -7.02 -11.99 14.56
C ARG A 53 -6.61 -12.13 16.01
N THR A 54 -5.70 -13.07 16.30
CA THR A 54 -5.38 -13.44 17.69
C THR A 54 -4.23 -12.65 18.30
N ARG A 55 -3.37 -12.02 17.47
CA ARG A 55 -2.19 -11.33 17.96
C ARG A 55 -2.17 -9.84 17.60
N ILE A 56 -2.75 -9.41 16.49
CA ILE A 56 -2.69 -8.00 16.07
C ILE A 56 -4.01 -7.27 16.38
N LEU A 57 -5.17 -7.88 16.14
CA LEU A 57 -6.48 -7.27 16.38
C LEU A 57 -6.96 -7.44 17.85
N VAL A 58 -6.03 -7.61 18.77
CA VAL A 58 -6.36 -7.71 20.21
C VAL A 58 -6.77 -6.34 20.74
N PRO A 59 -7.95 -6.23 21.39
CA PRO A 59 -8.38 -4.98 21.99
C PRO A 59 -7.35 -4.42 22.97
N GLY A 60 -7.09 -3.12 22.92
CA GLY A 60 -6.15 -2.46 23.82
C GLY A 60 -4.66 -2.60 23.45
N LEU A 61 -4.30 -3.48 22.52
CA LEU A 61 -2.90 -3.78 22.18
C LEU A 61 -2.08 -2.54 21.80
N PHE A 62 -2.71 -1.55 21.19
CA PHE A 62 -2.08 -0.33 20.68
C PHE A 62 -2.54 0.94 21.40
N ASP A 63 -3.15 0.84 22.61
CA ASP A 63 -3.75 2.01 23.29
C ASP A 63 -2.71 3.04 23.75
N ASP A 64 -1.47 2.63 23.92
CA ASP A 64 -0.33 3.49 24.21
C ASP A 64 0.19 4.26 22.97
N LEU A 65 -0.25 3.89 21.77
CA LEU A 65 0.13 4.61 20.58
C LEU A 65 -0.77 5.83 20.35
N ARG A 66 -0.21 6.84 19.64
CA ARG A 66 -1.01 7.96 19.15
C ARG A 66 -2.20 7.45 18.34
N LEU A 67 -3.37 8.05 18.54
CA LEU A 67 -4.63 7.63 17.92
C LEU A 67 -4.51 7.44 16.40
N GLU A 68 -3.88 8.38 15.69
CA GLU A 68 -3.69 8.27 14.24
C GLU A 68 -2.90 7.02 13.83
N LEU A 69 -1.85 6.64 14.60
CA LEU A 69 -1.09 5.41 14.30
C LEU A 69 -1.94 4.15 14.48
N ARG A 70 -2.78 4.13 15.50
CA ARG A 70 -3.72 3.01 15.75
C ARG A 70 -4.68 2.85 14.59
N VAL A 71 -5.29 3.94 14.15
CA VAL A 71 -6.24 3.94 13.03
C VAL A 71 -5.54 3.49 11.74
N ILE A 72 -4.32 3.97 11.48
CA ILE A 72 -3.53 3.55 10.32
C ILE A 72 -3.29 2.03 10.32
N ILE A 73 -2.98 1.42 11.47
CA ILE A 73 -2.80 -0.05 11.57
C ILE A 73 -4.07 -0.78 11.11
N TYR A 74 -5.23 -0.41 11.63
CA TYR A 74 -6.49 -1.07 11.29
C TYR A 74 -6.87 -0.87 9.82
N LEU A 75 -6.62 0.31 9.26
CA LEU A 75 -6.82 0.55 7.83
C LEU A 75 -5.89 -0.33 6.97
N LEU A 76 -4.60 -0.44 7.32
CA LEU A 76 -3.67 -1.28 6.57
C LEU A 76 -4.09 -2.75 6.57
N ILE A 77 -4.63 -3.23 7.69
CA ILE A 77 -5.10 -4.62 7.84
C ILE A 77 -6.33 -4.88 6.97
N GLU A 78 -7.33 -3.98 7.01
CA GLU A 78 -8.65 -4.27 6.44
C GLU A 78 -8.86 -3.71 5.03
N THR A 79 -7.95 -2.89 4.53
CA THR A 79 -8.05 -2.32 3.18
C THR A 79 -6.94 -2.78 2.25
N GLY A 80 -5.85 -3.29 2.80
CA GLY A 80 -4.66 -3.62 2.03
C GLY A 80 -4.05 -2.42 1.29
N ALA A 81 -4.47 -1.20 1.57
CA ALA A 81 -3.95 0.02 0.95
C ALA A 81 -2.44 0.19 1.22
N ARG A 82 -1.74 0.93 0.37
CA ARG A 82 -0.33 1.25 0.61
C ARG A 82 -0.24 2.26 1.75
N LEU A 83 0.81 2.16 2.58
CA LEU A 83 0.99 3.08 3.70
C LEU A 83 0.96 4.55 3.27
N SER A 84 1.60 4.88 2.14
CA SER A 84 1.57 6.23 1.58
C SER A 84 0.17 6.66 1.10
N GLU A 85 -0.69 5.74 0.74
CA GLU A 85 -2.07 6.03 0.38
C GLU A 85 -2.88 6.37 1.64
N VAL A 86 -2.74 5.56 2.68
CA VAL A 86 -3.46 5.74 3.94
C VAL A 86 -3.07 7.04 4.64
N VAL A 87 -1.77 7.32 4.82
CA VAL A 87 -1.33 8.53 5.55
C VAL A 87 -1.71 9.84 4.85
N ASN A 88 -1.98 9.79 3.55
CA ASN A 88 -2.33 10.94 2.73
C ASN A 88 -3.84 11.05 2.44
N LEU A 89 -4.69 10.30 3.15
CA LEU A 89 -6.14 10.48 3.07
C LEU A 89 -6.53 11.87 3.56
N ARG A 90 -7.34 12.55 2.79
CA ARG A 90 -7.92 13.86 3.13
C ARG A 90 -9.39 13.71 3.54
N PRO A 91 -9.98 14.71 4.21
CA PRO A 91 -11.39 14.65 4.60
C PRO A 91 -12.34 14.30 3.44
N GLN A 92 -12.06 14.86 2.24
CA GLN A 92 -12.88 14.59 1.06
C GLN A 92 -12.74 13.18 0.48
N ASP A 93 -11.71 12.43 0.89
CA ASP A 93 -11.46 11.05 0.47
C ASP A 93 -12.09 10.01 1.41
N ILE A 94 -12.67 10.48 2.51
CA ILE A 94 -13.25 9.66 3.57
C ILE A 94 -14.77 9.84 3.55
N ARG A 95 -15.51 8.80 3.17
CA ARG A 95 -16.96 8.82 2.98
C ARG A 95 -17.66 7.96 4.03
N LEU A 96 -17.74 8.46 5.27
CA LEU A 96 -18.32 7.73 6.40
C LEU A 96 -19.85 7.74 6.41
N ASP A 97 -20.47 8.76 5.80
CA ASP A 97 -21.92 8.94 5.74
C ASP A 97 -22.56 8.33 4.49
N HIS A 98 -21.74 7.64 3.65
CA HIS A 98 -22.25 6.94 2.48
C HIS A 98 -22.95 5.62 2.91
N GLU A 99 -23.92 5.13 2.10
CA GLU A 99 -24.58 3.84 2.31
C GLU A 99 -23.58 2.70 2.56
N VAL A 100 -22.49 2.70 1.80
CA VAL A 100 -21.31 1.86 2.05
C VAL A 100 -20.16 2.79 2.44
N PRO A 101 -19.82 2.91 3.74
CA PRO A 101 -18.67 3.71 4.15
C PRO A 101 -17.40 3.24 3.47
N HIS A 102 -16.62 4.15 2.89
CA HIS A 102 -15.44 3.82 2.10
C HIS A 102 -14.39 4.93 2.13
N ILE A 103 -13.19 4.61 1.71
CA ILE A 103 -12.13 5.56 1.39
C ILE A 103 -11.90 5.57 -0.12
N HIS A 104 -11.59 6.75 -0.67
CA HIS A 104 -11.26 6.94 -2.07
C HIS A 104 -9.76 7.20 -2.21
N ILE A 105 -9.05 6.28 -2.84
CA ILE A 105 -7.64 6.45 -3.21
C ILE A 105 -7.59 7.05 -4.60
N ARG A 106 -7.06 8.26 -4.76
CA ARG A 106 -6.99 8.97 -6.04
C ARG A 106 -5.65 9.68 -6.24
N ALA A 107 -5.34 9.99 -7.49
CA ALA A 107 -4.23 10.85 -7.85
C ALA A 107 -4.47 12.29 -7.37
N GLU A 108 -3.41 12.96 -7.01
CA GLU A 108 -3.43 14.37 -6.62
C GLU A 108 -2.35 15.15 -7.36
N GLN A 109 -2.50 16.50 -7.41
CA GLN A 109 -1.56 17.38 -8.13
C GLN A 109 -0.10 17.21 -7.69
N ASN A 110 0.15 16.85 -6.43
CA ASN A 110 1.49 16.66 -5.88
C ASN A 110 1.86 15.18 -5.68
N ARG A 111 0.98 14.26 -6.06
CA ARG A 111 1.17 12.83 -5.87
C ARG A 111 0.68 12.07 -7.10
N GLU A 112 1.62 11.68 -7.95
CA GLU A 112 1.33 10.70 -8.99
C GLU A 112 1.03 9.35 -8.35
N LEU A 113 -0.10 8.75 -8.69
CA LEU A 113 -0.32 7.34 -8.42
C LEU A 113 0.72 6.53 -9.20
N LYS A 114 1.14 5.41 -8.66
CA LYS A 114 2.13 4.55 -9.30
C LYS A 114 1.67 4.06 -10.69
N THR A 115 0.37 3.95 -10.88
CA THR A 115 -0.31 3.60 -12.14
C THR A 115 -1.72 4.19 -12.11
N ASP A 116 -2.35 4.42 -13.27
CA ASP A 116 -3.74 4.88 -13.39
C ASP A 116 -4.72 3.92 -12.71
N ASP A 117 -4.44 2.62 -12.74
CA ASP A 117 -5.23 1.57 -12.05
C ASP A 117 -5.20 1.69 -10.50
N SER A 118 -4.42 2.62 -9.94
CA SER A 118 -4.33 2.80 -8.49
C SER A 118 -5.50 3.60 -7.92
N GLU A 119 -6.26 4.34 -8.75
CA GLU A 119 -7.47 5.04 -8.31
C GLU A 119 -8.58 4.04 -8.03
N ARG A 120 -9.15 4.12 -6.83
CA ARG A 120 -10.16 3.15 -6.39
C ARG A 120 -10.86 3.56 -5.11
N GLU A 121 -12.07 3.05 -4.95
CA GLU A 121 -12.82 3.12 -3.71
C GLU A 121 -12.72 1.78 -2.96
N ILE A 122 -12.37 1.86 -1.67
CA ILE A 122 -12.23 0.68 -0.81
C ILE A 122 -13.24 0.78 0.33
N PRO A 123 -14.20 -0.15 0.43
CA PRO A 123 -15.13 -0.19 1.55
C PRO A 123 -14.40 -0.34 2.89
N LEU A 124 -14.89 0.36 3.91
CA LEU A 124 -14.42 0.22 5.27
C LEU A 124 -15.24 -0.86 5.97
N VAL A 125 -14.58 -1.97 6.29
CA VAL A 125 -15.17 -3.13 6.96
C VAL A 125 -14.38 -3.48 8.23
N GLY A 126 -14.88 -4.42 9.01
CA GLY A 126 -14.18 -4.93 10.19
C GLY A 126 -13.71 -3.83 11.13
N ALA A 127 -12.46 -3.92 11.57
CA ALA A 127 -11.85 -2.96 12.49
C ALA A 127 -11.59 -1.57 11.85
N ALA A 128 -11.54 -1.47 10.52
CA ALA A 128 -11.24 -0.21 9.83
C ALA A 128 -12.36 0.83 9.99
N LEU A 129 -13.63 0.41 9.93
CA LEU A 129 -14.76 1.34 10.00
C LEU A 129 -14.84 2.06 11.36
N PRO A 130 -14.92 1.37 12.51
CA PRO A 130 -14.94 2.05 13.81
C PRO A 130 -13.66 2.86 14.05
N ALA A 131 -12.50 2.38 13.60
CA ALA A 131 -11.26 3.11 13.71
C ALA A 131 -11.28 4.42 12.90
N MET A 132 -11.72 4.39 11.63
CA MET A 132 -11.77 5.60 10.79
C MET A 132 -12.71 6.66 11.33
N ARG A 133 -13.78 6.27 12.01
CA ARG A 133 -14.69 7.21 12.69
C ARG A 133 -14.00 8.04 13.79
N LEU A 134 -12.88 7.56 14.34
CA LEU A 134 -12.08 8.31 15.31
C LEU A 134 -11.17 9.36 14.66
N CYS A 135 -10.89 9.23 13.35
CA CYS A 135 -10.07 10.15 12.58
C CYS A 135 -10.76 10.56 11.26
N PRO A 136 -11.97 11.14 11.30
CA PRO A 136 -12.78 11.41 10.10
C PRO A 136 -12.13 12.42 9.16
N ASN A 137 -11.18 13.20 9.64
CA ASN A 137 -10.46 14.22 8.88
C ASN A 137 -9.09 13.74 8.36
N GLY A 138 -8.81 12.43 8.46
CA GLY A 138 -7.52 11.86 8.07
C GLY A 138 -6.42 12.04 9.13
N PHE A 139 -5.16 12.12 8.69
CA PHE A 139 -3.97 11.96 9.55
C PHE A 139 -3.05 13.18 9.48
N GLY A 140 -3.52 14.35 9.95
CA GLY A 140 -2.81 15.61 9.82
C GLY A 140 -1.38 15.59 10.37
N HIS A 141 -1.13 14.91 11.49
CA HIS A 141 0.21 14.77 12.04
C HIS A 141 1.16 13.94 11.15
N TYR A 142 0.63 12.99 10.41
CA TYR A 142 1.41 12.06 9.57
C TYR A 142 1.27 12.33 8.07
N TYR A 143 0.55 13.38 7.69
CA TYR A 143 0.40 13.74 6.28
C TYR A 143 1.77 13.90 5.62
N ASP A 144 1.98 13.24 4.49
CA ASP A 144 3.23 13.17 3.72
C ASP A 144 4.46 12.65 4.49
N ARG A 145 4.26 11.90 5.59
CA ARG A 145 5.31 11.35 6.43
C ARG A 145 5.30 9.81 6.47
N SER A 146 5.02 9.16 5.36
CA SER A 146 4.90 7.70 5.28
C SER A 146 6.16 6.96 5.78
N THR A 147 7.36 7.50 5.55
CA THR A 147 8.62 6.93 6.07
C THR A 147 8.68 6.95 7.59
N LEU A 148 8.30 8.07 8.22
CA LEU A 148 8.23 8.20 9.68
C LEU A 148 7.20 7.22 10.26
N VAL A 149 6.02 7.15 9.66
CA VAL A 149 4.97 6.21 10.07
C VAL A 149 5.46 4.77 9.96
N SER A 150 6.10 4.41 8.85
CA SER A 150 6.67 3.07 8.67
C SER A 150 7.67 2.71 9.77
N ALA A 151 8.56 3.63 10.14
CA ALA A 151 9.53 3.42 11.21
C ALA A 151 8.85 3.25 12.59
N ASN A 152 7.85 4.11 12.89
CA ASN A 152 7.10 4.05 14.14
C ASN A 152 6.31 2.74 14.26
N LEU A 153 5.63 2.32 13.19
CA LEU A 153 4.90 1.06 13.15
C LEU A 153 5.83 -0.14 13.28
N MET A 154 6.97 -0.16 12.58
CA MET A 154 7.97 -1.23 12.75
C MET A 154 8.49 -1.32 14.17
N LYS A 155 8.76 -0.17 14.82
CA LYS A 155 9.13 -0.12 16.24
C LYS A 155 8.04 -0.70 17.13
N ALA A 156 6.79 -0.26 16.94
CA ALA A 156 5.65 -0.72 17.71
C ALA A 156 5.41 -2.23 17.59
N PHE A 157 5.53 -2.78 16.37
CA PHE A 157 5.39 -4.22 16.12
C PHE A 157 6.53 -5.03 16.74
N LYS A 158 7.77 -4.54 16.65
CA LYS A 158 8.93 -5.19 17.31
C LYS A 158 8.77 -5.22 18.82
N GLN A 159 8.37 -4.11 19.44
CA GLN A 159 8.18 -4.01 20.89
C GLN A 159 7.09 -4.95 21.45
N ARG A 160 6.14 -5.37 20.59
CA ARG A 160 5.02 -6.25 20.94
C ARG A 160 5.17 -7.67 20.42
N ASP A 161 6.34 -7.98 19.87
CA ASP A 161 6.65 -9.32 19.32
C ASP A 161 5.64 -9.76 18.23
N LEU A 162 5.26 -8.79 17.37
CA LEU A 162 4.29 -9.00 16.30
C LEU A 162 4.93 -9.27 14.94
N LEU A 163 6.22 -9.60 14.88
CA LEU A 163 6.94 -9.97 13.67
C LEU A 163 7.40 -11.42 13.78
N PRO A 164 6.62 -12.41 13.28
CA PRO A 164 6.93 -13.84 13.44
C PRO A 164 8.29 -14.24 12.87
N THR A 165 8.75 -13.58 11.84
CA THR A 165 10.08 -13.80 11.23
C THR A 165 10.73 -12.46 10.81
N LYS A 166 12.02 -12.49 10.50
CA LYS A 166 12.76 -11.33 9.97
C LYS A 166 12.23 -10.80 8.62
N ASP A 167 11.45 -11.59 7.91
CA ASP A 167 10.93 -11.25 6.58
C ASP A 167 9.57 -10.52 6.68
N HIS A 168 8.97 -10.48 7.89
CA HIS A 168 7.76 -9.71 8.14
C HIS A 168 8.09 -8.22 8.35
N VAL A 169 7.33 -7.39 7.69
CA VAL A 169 7.38 -5.93 7.77
C VAL A 169 5.96 -5.35 7.73
N ILE A 170 5.79 -4.06 7.96
CA ILE A 170 4.45 -3.45 7.90
C ILE A 170 3.77 -3.68 6.53
N TYR A 171 4.52 -3.66 5.45
CA TYR A 171 3.98 -3.97 4.12
C TYR A 171 3.44 -5.41 3.99
N SER A 172 3.81 -6.31 4.88
CA SER A 172 3.27 -7.67 4.96
C SER A 172 1.77 -7.71 5.23
N LEU A 173 1.21 -6.70 5.92
CA LEU A 173 -0.23 -6.56 6.13
C LEU A 173 -1.00 -6.49 4.81
N ARG A 174 -0.44 -5.84 3.80
CA ARG A 174 -1.04 -5.78 2.47
C ARG A 174 -1.01 -7.14 1.75
N HIS A 175 0.06 -7.92 1.92
CA HIS A 175 0.10 -9.29 1.40
C HIS A 175 -0.93 -10.17 2.11
N SER A 176 -1.05 -10.03 3.44
CA SER A 176 -2.07 -10.75 4.22
C SER A 176 -3.50 -10.41 3.78
N PHE A 177 -3.77 -9.16 3.43
CA PHE A 177 -5.08 -8.78 2.91
C PHE A 177 -5.37 -9.45 1.56
N GLU A 178 -4.38 -9.53 0.66
CA GLU A 178 -4.51 -10.23 -0.61
C GLU A 178 -4.73 -11.73 -0.41
N ASP A 179 -3.98 -12.37 0.49
CA ASP A 179 -4.14 -13.79 0.81
C ASP A 179 -5.52 -14.07 1.42
N ARG A 180 -6.02 -13.23 2.33
CA ARG A 180 -7.39 -13.36 2.89
C ARG A 180 -8.47 -13.24 1.82
N MET A 181 -8.33 -12.33 0.86
CA MET A 181 -9.26 -12.22 -0.25
C MET A 181 -9.23 -13.47 -1.13
N LEU A 182 -8.05 -14.03 -1.38
CA LEU A 182 -7.89 -15.26 -2.15
C LEU A 182 -8.53 -16.45 -1.43
N GLU A 183 -8.26 -16.62 -0.15
CA GLU A 183 -8.84 -17.68 0.69
C GLU A 183 -10.36 -17.53 0.84
N GLY A 184 -10.86 -16.30 0.86
CA GLY A 184 -12.29 -15.97 0.81
C GLY A 184 -12.95 -16.20 -0.54
N GLY A 185 -12.21 -16.67 -1.55
CA GLY A 185 -12.75 -16.98 -2.89
C GLY A 185 -13.08 -15.77 -3.75
N LEU A 186 -12.54 -14.57 -3.42
CA LEU A 186 -12.78 -13.37 -4.21
C LEU A 186 -12.21 -13.51 -5.62
N ASP A 187 -12.98 -13.10 -6.62
CA ASP A 187 -12.53 -13.06 -8.01
C ASP A 187 -11.25 -12.27 -8.19
N TYR A 188 -10.41 -12.69 -9.12
CA TYR A 188 -9.13 -12.05 -9.42
C TYR A 188 -9.27 -10.58 -9.83
N GLY A 189 -10.28 -10.26 -10.65
CA GLY A 189 -10.55 -8.87 -11.06
C GLY A 189 -10.91 -7.98 -9.87
N LEU A 190 -11.77 -8.47 -8.96
CA LEU A 190 -12.13 -7.74 -7.74
C LEU A 190 -10.92 -7.55 -6.82
N ARG A 191 -10.07 -8.58 -6.67
CA ARG A 191 -8.82 -8.45 -5.90
C ARG A 191 -7.89 -7.40 -6.51
N CYS A 192 -7.73 -7.39 -7.84
CA CYS A 192 -6.97 -6.35 -8.53
C CYS A 192 -7.55 -4.95 -8.27
N ALA A 193 -8.86 -4.79 -8.37
CA ALA A 193 -9.54 -3.50 -8.14
C ALA A 193 -9.32 -3.01 -6.71
N LEU A 194 -9.51 -3.84 -5.69
CA LEU A 194 -9.30 -3.46 -4.28
C LEU A 194 -7.84 -3.16 -3.97
N MET A 195 -6.90 -3.90 -4.57
CA MET A 195 -5.47 -3.71 -4.38
C MET A 195 -4.89 -2.57 -5.23
N GLY A 196 -5.59 -2.05 -6.23
CA GLY A 196 -5.05 -1.12 -7.21
C GLY A 196 -3.87 -1.75 -7.96
N HIS A 197 -4.10 -2.94 -8.48
CA HIS A 197 -3.21 -3.67 -9.38
C HIS A 197 -3.81 -3.68 -10.77
N LYS A 198 -2.94 -3.59 -11.80
CA LYS A 198 -3.37 -3.73 -13.17
C LYS A 198 -4.01 -5.11 -13.38
N ASN A 199 -5.23 -5.10 -13.88
CA ASN A 199 -5.86 -6.31 -14.36
C ASN A 199 -5.35 -6.61 -15.78
N ASN A 200 -4.66 -7.73 -15.97
CA ASN A 200 -4.15 -8.14 -17.29
C ASN A 200 -5.21 -8.87 -18.13
N ARG A 201 -6.43 -9.06 -17.62
CA ARG A 201 -7.55 -9.62 -18.35
C ARG A 201 -8.37 -8.50 -19.00
N PRO A 202 -9.04 -8.73 -20.13
CA PRO A 202 -9.99 -7.77 -20.68
C PRO A 202 -11.04 -7.41 -19.63
N GLU A 203 -11.24 -6.12 -19.40
CA GLU A 203 -12.27 -5.64 -18.48
C GLU A 203 -13.56 -5.38 -19.22
N TYR A 204 -14.61 -6.06 -18.80
CA TYR A 204 -15.97 -5.84 -19.28
C TYR A 204 -16.77 -5.26 -18.10
N GLY A 205 -17.06 -3.94 -18.14
CA GLY A 205 -17.82 -3.25 -17.12
C GLY A 205 -16.97 -2.43 -16.14
N GLN A 206 -17.61 -1.93 -15.08
CA GLN A 206 -17.00 -0.96 -14.12
C GLN A 206 -16.47 -1.61 -12.83
N GLY A 207 -16.19 -2.91 -12.82
CA GLY A 207 -15.56 -3.60 -11.68
C GLY A 207 -16.46 -3.84 -10.44
N GLY A 208 -17.78 -3.83 -10.62
CA GLY A 208 -18.76 -4.06 -9.56
C GLY A 208 -19.05 -2.85 -8.68
N SER A 209 -20.23 -2.82 -8.06
CA SER A 209 -20.65 -1.76 -7.15
C SER A 209 -19.91 -1.82 -5.80
N LEU A 210 -19.95 -0.72 -5.03
CA LEU A 210 -19.41 -0.69 -3.65
C LEU A 210 -20.07 -1.72 -2.74
N ILE A 211 -21.36 -2.01 -2.94
CA ILE A 211 -22.08 -3.06 -2.20
C ILE A 211 -21.46 -4.43 -2.49
N TYR A 212 -21.14 -4.72 -3.75
CA TYR A 212 -20.50 -5.98 -4.15
C TYR A 212 -19.06 -6.10 -3.61
N ARG A 213 -18.36 -4.98 -3.44
CA ARG A 213 -16.99 -4.94 -2.93
C ARG A 213 -16.90 -5.02 -1.40
N ARG A 214 -18.01 -4.86 -0.70
CA ARG A 214 -18.15 -4.94 0.76
C ARG A 214 -18.15 -6.40 1.24
#